data_e8e95ce5a44dd6ead0309e4f80158956
#
_entry.id   e8e95ce5a44dd6ead0309e4f80158956
#
_cell.length_a   1.000
_cell.length_b   1.000
_cell.length_c   1.000
_cell.angle_alpha   90.00
_cell.angle_beta   90.00
_cell.angle_gamma   90.00
#
_symmetry.space_group_name_H-M   'P 1'
#
loop_
_entity.id
_entity.type
_entity.pdbx_description
1 polymer ?
#
loop_
_entity_poly.entity_id
_entity_poly.type
_entity_poly.pdbx_seq_one_letter_code
_entity_poly.pdbx_strand_id
1 'polypeptide(L)'
;GIGSGIIENDGLYQNSSGFAGELGHTSIDCNGPACPCGNRGCLEEYVGMPVIEARLREATGVADNFAGYCGRADDPRVDAVLSDVIEKITRALVNAVNLLNPQAILIGHNGTHLPARYLEQMERELNRRKFSQDYLKIKVKKSRFGMDSSLYGSGCLSLRRLFEDGRVE
;
A
#
# COMPACT_ATOMS: atom_id res chain seq x y z
N GLY A 1 10.43 -1.00 -1.20
CA GLY A 1 9.48 -0.94 -2.31
C GLY A 1 8.04 -0.88 -1.86
N ILE A 2 7.16 -0.44 -2.76
CA ILE A 2 5.71 -0.45 -2.60
C ILE A 2 5.15 -1.35 -3.70
N GLY A 3 4.62 -2.50 -3.31
CA GLY A 3 3.96 -3.43 -4.22
C GLY A 3 2.45 -3.45 -4.02
N SER A 4 1.72 -3.88 -5.03
CA SER A 4 0.31 -4.22 -4.91
C SER A 4 -0.06 -5.43 -5.76
N GLY A 5 -1.13 -6.13 -5.37
CA GLY A 5 -1.74 -7.19 -6.14
C GLY A 5 -3.23 -6.93 -6.30
N ILE A 6 -3.78 -7.31 -7.43
CA ILE A 6 -5.19 -7.16 -7.75
C ILE A 6 -5.82 -8.55 -7.79
N ILE A 7 -6.87 -8.76 -7.00
CA ILE A 7 -7.64 -10.00 -7.02
C ILE A 7 -8.95 -9.71 -7.73
N GLU A 8 -9.24 -10.46 -8.78
CA GLU A 8 -10.46 -10.39 -9.57
C GLU A 8 -10.96 -11.80 -9.86
N ASN A 9 -12.26 -12.03 -9.70
CA ASN A 9 -12.89 -13.34 -9.93
C ASN A 9 -12.16 -14.51 -9.23
N ASP A 10 -11.84 -14.30 -7.94
CA ASP A 10 -11.10 -15.23 -7.07
C ASP A 10 -9.68 -15.56 -7.54
N GLY A 11 -9.14 -14.83 -8.52
CA GLY A 11 -7.80 -15.01 -9.07
C GLY A 11 -6.91 -13.78 -8.92
N LEU A 12 -5.60 -14.01 -8.89
CA LEU A 12 -4.64 -12.94 -9.01
C LEU A 12 -4.67 -12.43 -10.46
N TYR A 13 -4.95 -11.12 -10.63
CA TYR A 13 -4.84 -10.49 -11.94
C TYR A 13 -3.38 -10.55 -12.42
N GLN A 14 -3.17 -11.17 -13.54
CA GLN A 14 -1.87 -11.30 -14.20
C GLN A 14 -1.98 -10.87 -15.66
N ASN A 15 -0.98 -10.16 -16.13
CA ASN A 15 -0.81 -9.93 -17.56
C ASN A 15 0.27 -10.86 -18.13
N SER A 16 0.45 -10.84 -19.46
CA SER A 16 1.42 -11.68 -20.16
C SER A 16 2.88 -11.44 -19.76
N SER A 17 3.21 -10.28 -19.18
CA SER A 17 4.57 -9.92 -18.75
C SER A 17 4.84 -10.22 -17.27
N GLY A 18 3.81 -10.55 -16.47
CA GLY A 18 3.93 -10.75 -15.03
C GLY A 18 4.05 -9.47 -14.20
N PHE A 19 4.11 -8.30 -14.83
CA PHE A 19 4.22 -6.99 -14.17
C PHE A 19 2.85 -6.31 -14.08
N ALA A 20 2.01 -6.72 -13.14
CA ALA A 20 0.75 -6.08 -12.86
C ALA A 20 0.72 -5.53 -11.43
N GLY A 21 0.01 -4.42 -11.21
CA GLY A 21 -0.15 -3.87 -9.87
C GLY A 21 1.03 -3.02 -9.38
N GLU A 22 1.82 -2.42 -10.26
CA GLU A 22 2.98 -1.57 -9.92
C GLU A 22 2.56 -0.19 -9.37
N LEU A 23 1.72 -0.19 -8.32
CA LEU A 23 1.18 1.02 -7.69
C LEU A 23 2.30 1.96 -7.20
N GLY A 24 3.40 1.40 -6.70
CA GLY A 24 4.56 2.16 -6.23
C GLY A 24 5.20 3.03 -7.29
N HIS A 25 5.09 2.63 -8.57
CA HIS A 25 5.62 3.36 -9.72
C HIS A 25 4.60 4.25 -10.43
N THR A 26 3.40 4.40 -9.87
CA THR A 26 2.47 5.44 -10.35
C THR A 26 2.90 6.81 -9.83
N SER A 27 2.92 7.81 -10.73
CA SER A 27 3.27 9.18 -10.36
C SER A 27 2.12 9.83 -9.58
N ILE A 28 2.43 10.40 -8.42
CA ILE A 28 1.51 11.21 -7.61
C ILE A 28 1.83 12.71 -7.68
N ASP A 29 2.95 13.04 -8.32
CA ASP A 29 3.42 14.42 -8.52
C ASP A 29 4.31 14.48 -9.77
N CYS A 30 3.81 15.06 -10.85
CA CYS A 30 4.56 15.17 -12.10
C CYS A 30 5.86 16.01 -12.00
N ASN A 31 5.96 16.87 -10.97
CA ASN A 31 7.14 17.66 -10.68
C ASN A 31 8.03 17.05 -9.58
N GLY A 32 7.69 15.85 -9.12
CA GLY A 32 8.38 15.16 -8.04
C GLY A 32 9.78 14.65 -8.40
N PRO A 33 10.44 13.94 -7.46
CA PRO A 33 11.77 13.39 -7.66
C PRO A 33 11.82 12.39 -8.82
N ALA A 34 13.01 12.25 -9.42
CA ALA A 34 13.25 11.20 -10.39
C ALA A 34 13.21 9.83 -9.70
N CYS A 35 12.54 8.87 -10.32
CA CYS A 35 12.49 7.49 -9.87
C CYS A 35 13.44 6.62 -10.69
N PRO A 36 14.13 5.63 -10.11
CA PRO A 36 14.99 4.70 -10.84
C PRO A 36 14.27 3.94 -11.97
N CYS A 37 12.93 3.84 -11.95
CA CYS A 37 12.15 3.24 -13.04
C CYS A 37 12.11 4.09 -14.32
N GLY A 38 12.68 5.29 -14.31
CA GLY A 38 12.67 6.24 -15.44
C GLY A 38 11.56 7.28 -15.39
N ASN A 39 10.58 7.14 -14.49
CA ASN A 39 9.49 8.10 -14.27
C ASN A 39 9.86 9.16 -13.22
N ARG A 40 8.93 10.10 -12.93
CA ARG A 40 9.07 11.12 -11.89
C ARG A 40 7.88 11.09 -10.95
N GLY A 41 8.15 11.39 -9.66
CA GLY A 41 7.12 11.52 -8.63
C GLY A 41 6.37 10.23 -8.32
N CYS A 42 7.00 9.08 -8.54
CA CYS A 42 6.45 7.79 -8.16
C CYS A 42 6.12 7.75 -6.67
N LEU A 43 5.03 7.09 -6.31
CA LEU A 43 4.61 6.93 -4.92
C LEU A 43 5.74 6.40 -4.03
N GLU A 44 6.52 5.44 -4.53
CA GLU A 44 7.62 4.81 -3.80
C GLU A 44 8.69 5.79 -3.33
N GLU A 45 8.97 6.85 -4.09
CA GLU A 45 9.94 7.88 -3.74
C GLU A 45 9.53 8.71 -2.51
N TYR A 46 8.25 8.64 -2.12
CA TYR A 46 7.71 9.36 -0.97
C TYR A 46 7.41 8.46 0.23
N VAL A 47 7.03 7.20 -0.03
CA VAL A 47 6.51 6.29 1.01
C VAL A 47 7.22 4.93 1.02
N GLY A 48 8.34 4.80 0.30
CA GLY A 48 9.23 3.66 0.44
C GLY A 48 9.77 3.57 1.87
N MET A 49 9.92 2.36 2.41
CA MET A 49 10.29 2.19 3.81
C MET A 49 11.56 2.95 4.22
N PRO A 50 12.67 2.93 3.43
CA PRO A 50 13.86 3.72 3.77
C PRO A 50 13.58 5.23 3.86
N VAL A 51 12.68 5.76 3.02
CA VAL A 51 12.30 7.18 3.01
C VAL A 51 11.50 7.52 4.27
N ILE A 52 10.52 6.69 4.63
CA ILE A 52 9.70 6.90 5.83
C ILE A 52 10.59 6.87 7.09
N GLU A 53 11.43 5.85 7.23
CA GLU A 53 12.30 5.70 8.41
C GLU A 53 13.34 6.82 8.52
N ALA A 54 13.89 7.30 7.39
CA ALA A 54 14.78 8.46 7.38
C ALA A 54 14.06 9.72 7.87
N ARG A 55 12.85 9.99 7.37
CA ARG A 55 12.02 11.13 7.78
C ARG A 55 11.64 11.06 9.26
N LEU A 56 11.27 9.88 9.74
CA LEU A 56 10.92 9.67 11.15
C LEU A 56 12.12 9.86 12.07
N ARG A 57 13.30 9.39 11.66
CA ARG A 57 14.57 9.62 12.37
C ARG A 57 14.92 11.10 12.43
N GLU A 58 14.81 11.79 11.31
CA GLU A 58 15.06 13.25 11.25
C GLU A 58 14.12 14.03 12.18
N ALA A 59 12.81 13.73 12.12
CA ALA A 59 11.79 14.41 12.90
C ALA A 59 11.94 14.17 14.41
N THR A 60 12.33 12.96 14.82
CA THR A 60 12.34 12.55 16.23
C THR A 60 13.73 12.62 16.89
N GLY A 61 14.80 12.55 16.10
CA GLY A 61 16.18 12.37 16.58
C GLY A 61 16.46 10.95 17.11
N VAL A 62 15.54 9.99 16.95
CA VAL A 62 15.66 8.63 17.48
C VAL A 62 15.73 7.64 16.31
N ALA A 63 16.70 6.72 16.34
CA ALA A 63 16.79 5.62 15.40
C ALA A 63 15.92 4.45 15.88
N ASP A 64 14.96 4.04 15.06
CA ASP A 64 14.08 2.90 15.33
C ASP A 64 13.63 2.29 13.99
N ASN A 65 12.97 1.14 14.04
CA ASN A 65 12.28 0.57 12.91
C ASN A 65 10.84 1.11 12.79
N PHE A 66 10.20 0.86 11.67
CA PHE A 66 8.85 1.36 11.40
C PHE A 66 7.82 0.93 12.46
N ALA A 67 7.88 -0.32 12.95
CA ALA A 67 6.99 -0.80 14.00
C ALA A 67 7.15 -0.01 15.32
N GLY A 68 8.39 0.27 15.70
CA GLY A 68 8.69 1.07 16.90
C GLY A 68 8.19 2.51 16.77
N TYR A 69 8.31 3.12 15.59
CA TYR A 69 7.71 4.44 15.33
C TYR A 69 6.19 4.40 15.37
N CYS A 70 5.55 3.37 14.79
CA CYS A 70 4.10 3.20 14.87
C CYS A 70 3.60 3.06 16.32
N GLY A 71 4.37 2.41 17.19
CA GLY A 71 4.09 2.32 18.63
C GLY A 71 4.14 3.67 19.36
N ARG A 72 4.78 4.68 18.76
CA ARG A 72 4.90 6.05 19.28
C ARG A 72 4.12 7.06 18.45
N ALA A 73 3.10 6.62 17.74
CA ALA A 73 2.32 7.47 16.85
C ALA A 73 1.57 8.62 17.55
N ASP A 74 1.49 8.62 18.87
CA ASP A 74 0.95 9.72 19.67
C ASP A 74 1.96 10.88 19.87
N ASP A 75 3.25 10.69 19.52
CA ASP A 75 4.21 11.77 19.41
C ASP A 75 3.83 12.64 18.19
N PRO A 76 3.58 13.95 18.36
CA PRO A 76 3.17 14.82 17.26
C PRO A 76 4.14 14.84 16.06
N ARG A 77 5.43 14.60 16.32
CA ARG A 77 6.46 14.54 15.26
C ARG A 77 6.33 13.28 14.42
N VAL A 78 6.03 12.16 15.06
CA VAL A 78 5.75 10.88 14.38
C VAL A 78 4.44 10.99 13.62
N ASP A 79 3.39 11.49 14.28
CA ASP A 79 2.06 11.65 13.67
C ASP A 79 2.10 12.53 12.42
N ALA A 80 2.84 13.63 12.43
CA ALA A 80 2.99 14.51 11.27
C ALA A 80 3.57 13.76 10.05
N VAL A 81 4.63 12.95 10.26
CA VAL A 81 5.24 12.18 9.18
C VAL A 81 4.29 11.08 8.68
N LEU A 82 3.69 10.33 9.60
CA LEU A 82 2.78 9.25 9.23
C LEU A 82 1.52 9.77 8.53
N SER A 83 0.94 10.89 8.99
CA SER A 83 -0.21 11.53 8.34
C SER A 83 0.09 11.96 6.91
N ASP A 84 1.27 12.51 6.64
CA ASP A 84 1.72 12.87 5.29
C ASP A 84 1.92 11.62 4.41
N VAL A 85 2.49 10.54 4.97
CA VAL A 85 2.62 9.24 4.29
C VAL A 85 1.23 8.70 3.89
N ILE A 86 0.28 8.73 4.82
CA ILE A 86 -1.10 8.27 4.58
C ILE A 86 -1.79 9.12 3.50
N GLU A 87 -1.59 10.43 3.49
CA GLU A 87 -2.14 11.30 2.44
C GLU A 87 -1.61 10.91 1.05
N LYS A 88 -0.31 10.64 0.93
CA LYS A 88 0.31 10.23 -0.33
C LYS A 88 -0.17 8.86 -0.82
N ILE A 89 -0.25 7.89 0.09
CA ILE A 89 -0.82 6.57 -0.22
C ILE A 89 -2.29 6.71 -0.65
N THR A 90 -3.08 7.51 0.08
CA THR A 90 -4.49 7.74 -0.24
C THR A 90 -4.66 8.33 -1.63
N ARG A 91 -3.80 9.28 -2.02
CA ARG A 91 -3.81 9.88 -3.36
C ARG A 91 -3.61 8.84 -4.46
N ALA A 92 -2.61 7.97 -4.32
CA ALA A 92 -2.38 6.89 -5.27
C ALA A 92 -3.56 5.90 -5.29
N LEU A 93 -4.12 5.57 -4.13
CA LEU A 93 -5.27 4.69 -4.01
C LEU A 93 -6.54 5.29 -4.65
N VAL A 94 -6.77 6.60 -4.57
CA VAL A 94 -7.89 7.26 -5.28
C VAL A 94 -7.77 7.03 -6.79
N ASN A 95 -6.57 7.17 -7.36
CA ASN A 95 -6.34 6.90 -8.76
C ASN A 95 -6.64 5.43 -9.12
N ALA A 96 -6.10 4.50 -8.34
CA ALA A 96 -6.35 3.07 -8.54
C ALA A 96 -7.84 2.70 -8.41
N VAL A 97 -8.51 3.27 -7.41
CA VAL A 97 -9.96 3.05 -7.19
C VAL A 97 -10.80 3.60 -8.34
N ASN A 98 -10.48 4.77 -8.87
CA ASN A 98 -11.20 5.33 -10.02
C ASN A 98 -11.01 4.50 -11.31
N LEU A 99 -9.93 3.74 -11.42
CA LEU A 99 -9.66 2.87 -12.57
C LEU A 99 -10.26 1.45 -12.37
N LEU A 100 -10.14 0.89 -11.18
CA LEU A 100 -10.40 -0.54 -10.91
C LEU A 100 -11.69 -0.78 -10.12
N ASN A 101 -12.18 0.24 -9.41
CA ASN A 101 -13.37 0.20 -8.54
C ASN A 101 -13.42 -1.05 -7.62
N PRO A 102 -12.39 -1.35 -6.82
CA PRO A 102 -12.33 -2.54 -5.99
C PRO A 102 -13.35 -2.49 -4.85
N GLN A 103 -13.75 -3.65 -4.36
CA GLN A 103 -14.66 -3.77 -3.20
C GLN A 103 -13.96 -3.42 -1.88
N ALA A 104 -12.67 -3.71 -1.76
CA ALA A 104 -11.87 -3.46 -0.56
C ALA A 104 -10.39 -3.29 -0.90
N ILE A 105 -9.66 -2.64 0.00
CA ILE A 105 -8.21 -2.51 -0.02
C ILE A 105 -7.66 -3.19 1.23
N LEU A 106 -6.69 -4.08 1.03
CA LEU A 106 -5.99 -4.75 2.12
C LEU A 106 -4.58 -4.20 2.25
N ILE A 107 -4.26 -3.70 3.44
CA ILE A 107 -2.93 -3.21 3.78
C ILE A 107 -2.15 -4.35 4.45
N GLY A 108 -1.09 -4.80 3.81
CA GLY A 108 -0.24 -5.90 4.25
C GLY A 108 1.14 -5.47 4.73
N HIS A 109 1.94 -6.46 5.10
CA HIS A 109 3.35 -6.32 5.48
C HIS A 109 3.55 -5.20 6.53
N ASN A 110 4.55 -4.32 6.36
CA ASN A 110 4.82 -3.22 7.30
C ASN A 110 3.62 -2.32 7.58
N GLY A 111 2.71 -2.15 6.62
CA GLY A 111 1.51 -1.34 6.81
C GLY A 111 0.56 -1.88 7.89
N THR A 112 0.71 -3.13 8.30
CA THR A 112 -0.07 -3.71 9.42
C THR A 112 0.32 -3.15 10.79
N HIS A 113 1.50 -2.54 10.93
CA HIS A 113 1.92 -1.85 12.16
C HIS A 113 1.22 -0.50 12.37
N LEU A 114 0.68 0.11 11.30
CA LEU A 114 -0.01 1.39 11.42
C LEU A 114 -1.16 1.31 12.44
N PRO A 115 -1.31 2.26 13.37
CA PRO A 115 -2.50 2.40 14.20
C PRO A 115 -3.79 2.47 13.37
N ALA A 116 -4.89 1.96 13.93
CA ALA A 116 -6.19 1.87 13.25
C ALA A 116 -6.67 3.22 12.70
N ARG A 117 -6.42 4.31 13.43
CA ARG A 117 -6.81 5.67 13.03
C ARG A 117 -6.34 6.09 11.64
N TYR A 118 -5.14 5.62 11.22
CA TYR A 118 -4.62 5.95 9.87
C TYR A 118 -5.34 5.19 8.76
N LEU A 119 -5.76 3.94 9.02
CA LEU A 119 -6.57 3.20 8.07
C LEU A 119 -7.98 3.79 7.96
N GLU A 120 -8.55 4.20 9.08
CA GLU A 120 -9.82 4.90 9.13
C GLU A 120 -9.76 6.26 8.41
N GLN A 121 -8.66 7.00 8.58
CA GLN A 121 -8.40 8.23 7.84
C GLN A 121 -8.32 7.96 6.34
N MET A 122 -7.55 6.95 5.93
CA MET A 122 -7.41 6.53 4.55
C MET A 122 -8.78 6.12 3.96
N GLU A 123 -9.58 5.31 4.68
CA GLU A 123 -10.92 4.90 4.26
C GLU A 123 -11.85 6.11 4.05
N ARG A 124 -11.88 7.05 5.01
CA ARG A 124 -12.72 8.26 4.91
C ARG A 124 -12.32 9.11 3.71
N GLU A 125 -11.03 9.42 3.57
CA GLU A 125 -10.52 10.29 2.51
C GLU A 125 -10.66 9.67 1.13
N LEU A 126 -10.41 8.36 1.01
CA LEU A 126 -10.60 7.58 -0.20
C LEU A 126 -12.08 7.66 -0.66
N ASN A 127 -13.01 7.36 0.24
CA ASN A 127 -14.43 7.39 -0.08
C ASN A 127 -14.98 8.79 -0.36
N ARG A 128 -14.34 9.84 0.18
CA ARG A 128 -14.67 11.23 -0.10
C ARG A 128 -14.16 11.70 -1.47
N ARG A 129 -13.00 11.17 -1.93
CA ARG A 129 -12.30 11.68 -3.12
C ARG A 129 -12.54 10.85 -4.39
N LYS A 130 -12.98 9.60 -4.25
CA LYS A 130 -13.26 8.76 -5.42
C LYS A 130 -14.48 9.26 -6.18
N PHE A 131 -14.54 9.04 -7.48
CA PHE A 131 -15.64 9.46 -8.34
C PHE A 131 -17.00 8.86 -7.92
N SER A 132 -17.03 7.57 -7.57
CA SER A 132 -18.24 6.83 -7.22
C SER A 132 -18.64 6.97 -5.74
N GLN A 133 -18.65 8.19 -5.18
CA GLN A 133 -18.84 8.44 -3.74
C GLN A 133 -20.13 7.83 -3.17
N ASP A 134 -21.22 7.85 -3.94
CA ASP A 134 -22.55 7.47 -3.50
C ASP A 134 -22.92 6.01 -3.80
N TYR A 135 -22.16 5.33 -4.65
CA TYR A 135 -22.52 3.99 -5.13
C TYR A 135 -21.89 2.86 -4.32
N LEU A 136 -20.63 2.97 -3.94
CA LEU A 136 -19.88 1.93 -3.25
C LEU A 136 -19.01 2.55 -2.16
N LYS A 137 -19.07 2.00 -0.95
CA LYS A 137 -18.14 2.34 0.13
C LYS A 137 -17.03 1.30 0.18
N ILE A 138 -15.83 1.74 -0.14
CA ILE A 138 -14.63 0.88 -0.13
C ILE A 138 -14.11 0.78 1.29
N LYS A 139 -13.83 -0.44 1.73
CA LYS A 139 -13.23 -0.72 3.03
C LYS A 139 -11.72 -0.80 2.93
N VAL A 140 -11.03 -0.17 3.89
CA VAL A 140 -9.57 -0.30 4.05
C VAL A 140 -9.30 -1.13 5.31
N LYS A 141 -8.67 -2.29 5.14
CA LYS A 141 -8.45 -3.25 6.23
C LYS A 141 -6.99 -3.67 6.29
N LYS A 142 -6.54 -4.07 7.48
CA LYS A 142 -5.26 -4.77 7.64
C LYS A 142 -5.38 -6.21 7.18
N SER A 143 -4.31 -6.71 6.56
CA SER A 143 -4.15 -8.15 6.37
C SER A 143 -4.05 -8.84 7.72
N ARG A 144 -4.80 -9.92 7.91
CA ARG A 144 -4.71 -10.76 9.11
C ARG A 144 -3.40 -11.56 9.19
N PHE A 145 -2.67 -11.66 8.10
CA PHE A 145 -1.39 -12.38 8.03
C PHE A 145 -0.18 -11.50 8.40
N GLY A 146 -0.39 -10.23 8.74
CA GLY A 146 0.68 -9.33 9.19
C GLY A 146 1.85 -9.28 8.23
N MET A 147 3.06 -9.45 8.78
CA MET A 147 4.33 -9.46 8.03
C MET A 147 4.46 -10.69 7.12
N ASP A 148 3.78 -11.78 7.41
CA ASP A 148 3.85 -13.04 6.66
C ASP A 148 2.89 -13.06 5.46
N SER A 149 2.19 -11.95 5.17
CA SER A 149 1.19 -11.87 4.08
C SER A 149 1.75 -12.29 2.72
N SER A 150 3.01 -11.98 2.42
CA SER A 150 3.67 -12.40 1.17
C SER A 150 3.94 -13.91 1.13
N LEU A 151 4.33 -14.50 2.26
CA LEU A 151 4.57 -15.94 2.38
C LEU A 151 3.28 -16.74 2.20
N TYR A 152 2.21 -16.33 2.88
CA TYR A 152 0.90 -16.96 2.72
C TYR A 152 0.37 -16.79 1.29
N GLY A 153 0.52 -15.61 0.70
CA GLY A 153 0.08 -15.34 -0.67
C GLY A 153 0.78 -16.23 -1.70
N SER A 154 2.11 -16.35 -1.63
CA SER A 154 2.88 -17.20 -2.54
C SER A 154 2.57 -18.68 -2.33
N GLY A 155 2.41 -19.13 -1.08
CA GLY A 155 1.99 -20.50 -0.76
C GLY A 155 0.60 -20.83 -1.33
N CYS A 156 -0.37 -19.94 -1.13
CA CYS A 156 -1.72 -20.11 -1.70
C CYS A 156 -1.70 -20.15 -3.22
N LEU A 157 -0.91 -19.29 -3.87
CA LEU A 157 -0.79 -19.25 -5.33
C LEU A 157 -0.17 -20.56 -5.87
N SER A 158 0.85 -21.09 -5.21
CA SER A 158 1.50 -22.37 -5.57
C SER A 158 0.55 -23.54 -5.41
N LEU A 159 -0.19 -23.60 -4.30
CA LEU A 159 -1.20 -24.64 -4.08
C LEU A 159 -2.34 -24.55 -5.11
N ARG A 160 -2.82 -23.36 -5.43
CA ARG A 160 -3.84 -23.16 -6.45
C ARG A 160 -3.39 -23.71 -7.81
N ARG A 161 -2.17 -23.38 -8.24
CA ARG A 161 -1.59 -23.92 -9.49
C ARG A 161 -1.51 -25.44 -9.49
N LEU A 162 -1.12 -26.02 -8.35
CA LEU A 162 -1.04 -27.48 -8.20
C LEU A 162 -2.40 -28.15 -8.41
N PHE A 163 -3.47 -27.58 -7.84
CA PHE A 163 -4.80 -28.18 -7.90
C PHE A 163 -5.56 -27.84 -9.20
N GLU A 164 -5.36 -26.68 -9.79
CA GLU A 164 -6.04 -26.26 -11.02
C GLU A 164 -5.31 -26.75 -12.29
N ASP A 165 -3.99 -26.70 -12.32
CA ASP A 165 -3.19 -27.00 -13.51
C ASP A 165 -2.56 -28.40 -13.49
N GLY A 166 -2.56 -29.09 -12.35
CA GLY A 166 -1.95 -30.41 -12.18
C GLY A 166 -0.42 -30.40 -12.39
N ARG A 167 0.22 -29.22 -12.34
CA ARG A 167 1.64 -29.05 -12.59
C ARG A 167 2.38 -28.67 -11.31
N VAL A 168 3.23 -29.59 -10.87
CA VAL A 168 4.35 -29.30 -9.96
C VAL A 168 5.57 -29.17 -10.87
N GLU A 169 6.07 -27.95 -11.06
CA GLU A 169 7.42 -27.77 -11.62
C GLU A 169 8.43 -27.68 -10.48
#